data_dc3f6ac8b76bc1a5feb511c89cd9b478
#
_entry.id   dc3f6ac8b76bc1a5feb511c89cd9b478
#
_cell.length_a   1.000
_cell.length_b   1.000
_cell.length_c   1.000
_cell.angle_alpha   90.00
_cell.angle_beta   90.00
_cell.angle_gamma   90.00
#
_symmetry.space_group_name_H-M   'P 1'
#
loop_
_entity.id
_entity.type
_entity.pdbx_description
1 polymer ?
#
loop_
_entity_poly.entity_id
_entity_poly.type
_entity_poly.pdbx_seq_one_letter_code
_entity_poly.pdbx_strand_id
1 'polypeptide(L)'
;DEAIVARVDPDMADVATRLGGKVVPAEAAWGTAVSTDAVRQALARCAKPRVVAIVHAETSTGVWQPVPEIAQLAHDSGALVVLDTVTSLGGCPVDIDAWGIDAAYSGTQKCLSCPPGLSPLTFSEQALRRVTERKVKPRSWYFDLSLIGDYFGSSRVYHHTAPINMIYAIHEALRMVLEEGLEPRFARHHANHRALIAGLAVLDIHPTVAESERLWMLNSGAVPDGVD
;
A
#
# COMPACT_ATOMS: atom_id res chain seq x y z
N ASP A 1 18.82 -10.98 6.35
CA ASP A 1 17.75 -10.28 7.06
C ASP A 1 16.42 -10.95 6.68
N GLU A 2 15.54 -11.18 7.65
CA GLU A 2 14.22 -11.79 7.42
C GLU A 2 13.19 -10.69 7.19
N ALA A 3 12.36 -10.85 6.17
CA ALA A 3 11.20 -9.98 5.90
C ALA A 3 9.93 -10.81 5.96
N ILE A 4 8.87 -10.23 6.50
CA ILE A 4 7.54 -10.84 6.48
C ILE A 4 6.69 -10.05 5.50
N VAL A 5 6.01 -10.76 4.62
CA VAL A 5 5.01 -10.17 3.73
C VAL A 5 3.64 -10.65 4.21
N ALA A 6 2.86 -9.74 4.75
CA ALA A 6 1.48 -10.03 5.12
C ALA A 6 0.63 -10.07 3.85
N ARG A 7 0.10 -11.21 3.53
CA ARG A 7 -0.45 -11.68 2.28
C ARG A 7 0.60 -11.76 1.15
N VAL A 8 0.53 -12.83 0.41
CA VAL A 8 1.39 -13.03 -0.76
C VAL A 8 0.87 -12.13 -1.89
N ASP A 9 1.26 -10.85 -1.86
CA ASP A 9 1.43 -10.14 -3.11
C ASP A 9 2.68 -10.75 -3.75
N PRO A 10 2.54 -11.49 -4.86
CA PRO A 10 3.66 -12.19 -5.47
C PRO A 10 4.76 -11.22 -5.88
N ASP A 11 4.41 -10.00 -6.28
CA ASP A 11 5.37 -8.99 -6.73
C ASP A 11 6.19 -8.44 -5.56
N MET A 12 5.56 -8.14 -4.43
CA MET A 12 6.26 -7.68 -3.22
C MET A 12 7.18 -8.76 -2.65
N ALA A 13 6.73 -10.01 -2.64
CA ALA A 13 7.53 -11.16 -2.21
C ALA A 13 8.73 -11.42 -3.14
N ASP A 14 8.53 -11.33 -4.46
CA ASP A 14 9.59 -11.49 -5.45
C ASP A 14 10.63 -10.37 -5.35
N VAL A 15 10.19 -9.11 -5.23
CA VAL A 15 11.09 -7.96 -5.03
C VAL A 15 11.93 -8.16 -3.76
N ALA A 16 11.32 -8.51 -2.64
CA ALA A 16 12.04 -8.74 -1.39
C ALA A 16 13.08 -9.88 -1.54
N THR A 17 12.70 -10.98 -2.20
CA THR A 17 13.58 -12.13 -2.47
C THR A 17 14.75 -11.75 -3.38
N ARG A 18 14.51 -11.04 -4.48
CA ARG A 18 15.56 -10.54 -5.39
C ARG A 18 16.54 -9.60 -4.70
N LEU A 19 16.09 -8.85 -3.72
CA LEU A 19 16.93 -7.99 -2.89
C LEU A 19 17.73 -8.76 -1.83
N GLY A 20 17.53 -10.09 -1.72
CA GLY A 20 18.24 -10.97 -0.80
C GLY A 20 17.55 -11.12 0.56
N GLY A 21 16.29 -10.72 0.68
CA GLY A 21 15.46 -10.96 1.85
C GLY A 21 14.97 -12.40 1.92
N LYS A 22 14.82 -12.94 3.13
CA LYS A 22 14.12 -14.18 3.37
C LYS A 22 12.65 -13.87 3.66
N VAL A 23 11.78 -14.22 2.74
CA VAL A 23 10.35 -13.96 2.85
C VAL A 23 9.66 -15.08 3.63
N VAL A 24 8.84 -14.70 4.60
CA VAL A 24 7.94 -15.60 5.35
C VAL A 24 6.52 -15.10 5.15
N PRO A 25 5.69 -15.76 4.33
CA PRO A 25 4.35 -15.28 4.03
C PRO A 25 3.38 -15.47 5.21
N ALA A 26 2.51 -14.49 5.42
CA ALA A 26 1.26 -14.61 6.16
C ALA A 26 0.13 -14.74 5.14
N GLU A 27 -0.48 -15.90 5.05
CA GLU A 27 -1.43 -16.24 3.99
C GLU A 27 -2.88 -16.04 4.45
N ALA A 28 -3.76 -15.73 3.49
CA ALA A 28 -5.20 -15.71 3.66
C ALA A 28 -5.87 -16.31 2.42
N ALA A 29 -7.10 -16.77 2.56
CA ALA A 29 -7.88 -17.23 1.43
C ALA A 29 -8.12 -16.07 0.43
N TRP A 30 -8.30 -16.41 -0.84
CA TRP A 30 -8.60 -15.41 -1.87
C TRP A 30 -9.89 -14.66 -1.53
N GLY A 31 -9.86 -13.32 -1.56
CA GLY A 31 -11.01 -12.49 -1.23
C GLY A 31 -11.26 -12.29 0.27
N THR A 32 -10.32 -12.66 1.14
CA THR A 32 -10.39 -12.40 2.60
C THR A 32 -9.20 -11.57 3.08
N ALA A 33 -9.39 -10.82 4.15
CA ALA A 33 -8.30 -10.11 4.81
C ALA A 33 -7.36 -11.10 5.52
N VAL A 34 -6.07 -10.72 5.61
CA VAL A 34 -5.13 -11.49 6.42
C VAL A 34 -5.43 -11.29 7.90
N SER A 35 -5.56 -12.39 8.64
CA SER A 35 -5.82 -12.28 10.08
C SER A 35 -4.57 -11.90 10.85
N THR A 36 -4.74 -11.20 11.98
CA THR A 36 -3.65 -10.92 12.93
C THR A 36 -2.99 -12.20 13.45
N ASP A 37 -3.74 -13.31 13.54
CA ASP A 37 -3.18 -14.60 13.93
C ASP A 37 -2.25 -15.19 12.86
N ALA A 38 -2.59 -15.07 11.58
CA ALA A 38 -1.70 -15.49 10.49
C ALA A 38 -0.39 -14.69 10.51
N VAL A 39 -0.46 -13.38 10.76
CA VAL A 39 0.72 -12.52 10.92
C VAL A 39 1.55 -12.93 12.15
N ARG A 40 0.91 -13.18 13.28
CA ARG A 40 1.58 -13.64 14.51
C ARG A 40 2.30 -14.97 14.31
N GLN A 41 1.66 -15.92 13.62
CA GLN A 41 2.28 -17.20 13.26
C GLN A 41 3.46 -17.03 12.29
N ALA A 42 3.36 -16.13 11.33
CA ALA A 42 4.46 -15.81 10.43
C ALA A 42 5.64 -15.19 11.19
N LEU A 43 5.37 -14.22 12.08
CA LEU A 43 6.37 -13.60 12.96
C LEU A 43 7.08 -14.65 13.84
N ALA A 44 6.34 -15.59 14.41
CA ALA A 44 6.90 -16.65 15.25
C ALA A 44 7.85 -17.60 14.52
N ARG A 45 7.75 -17.68 13.18
CA ARG A 45 8.68 -18.46 12.32
C ARG A 45 9.97 -17.71 12.00
N CYS A 46 10.06 -16.42 12.37
CA CYS A 46 11.22 -15.59 12.11
C CYS A 46 12.06 -15.43 13.36
N ALA A 47 13.34 -15.79 13.29
CA ALA A 47 14.26 -15.56 14.41
C ALA A 47 14.53 -14.05 14.64
N LYS A 48 14.51 -13.25 13.57
CA LYS A 48 14.77 -11.81 13.61
C LYS A 48 14.00 -11.08 12.51
N PRO A 49 12.71 -10.81 12.72
CA PRO A 49 11.92 -10.07 11.73
C PRO A 49 12.48 -8.65 11.58
N ARG A 50 12.57 -8.15 10.36
CA ARG A 50 13.13 -6.82 10.06
C ARG A 50 12.10 -5.89 9.46
N VAL A 51 11.21 -6.44 8.63
CA VAL A 51 10.18 -5.70 7.92
C VAL A 51 8.94 -6.56 7.85
N VAL A 52 7.80 -5.98 8.16
CA VAL A 52 6.47 -6.48 7.78
C VAL A 52 5.97 -5.59 6.65
N ALA A 53 5.74 -6.19 5.48
CA ALA A 53 5.20 -5.49 4.33
C ALA A 53 3.76 -5.93 4.08
N ILE A 54 2.87 -4.99 3.87
CA ILE A 54 1.44 -5.25 3.70
C ILE A 54 0.84 -4.33 2.62
N VAL A 55 -0.05 -4.88 1.81
CA VAL A 55 -0.90 -4.12 0.89
C VAL A 55 -2.16 -3.71 1.65
N HIS A 56 -2.44 -2.41 1.76
CA HIS A 56 -3.63 -1.90 2.48
C HIS A 56 -4.92 -2.23 1.75
N ALA A 57 -4.93 -2.02 0.44
CA ALA A 57 -6.09 -2.21 -0.42
C ALA A 57 -5.73 -3.15 -1.57
N GLU A 58 -6.18 -4.40 -1.46
CA GLU A 58 -5.86 -5.44 -2.43
C GLU A 58 -6.60 -5.23 -3.75
N THR A 59 -5.87 -4.84 -4.78
CA THR A 59 -6.43 -4.46 -6.08
C THR A 59 -7.12 -5.62 -6.80
N SER A 60 -6.63 -6.83 -6.63
CA SER A 60 -7.14 -8.02 -7.33
C SER A 60 -8.49 -8.51 -6.80
N THR A 61 -8.85 -8.17 -5.57
CA THR A 61 -10.05 -8.68 -4.91
C THR A 61 -10.97 -7.60 -4.33
N GLY A 62 -10.44 -6.44 -3.99
CA GLY A 62 -11.19 -5.40 -3.27
C GLY A 62 -11.19 -5.58 -1.76
N VAL A 63 -10.26 -6.35 -1.22
CA VAL A 63 -10.12 -6.55 0.23
C VAL A 63 -9.41 -5.37 0.90
N TRP A 64 -9.95 -4.92 2.01
CA TRP A 64 -9.39 -3.93 2.93
C TRP A 64 -8.68 -4.62 4.09
N GLN A 65 -7.38 -4.38 4.27
CA GLN A 65 -6.58 -5.05 5.29
C GLN A 65 -6.62 -4.32 6.65
N PRO A 66 -6.58 -5.03 7.78
CA PRO A 66 -6.55 -4.46 9.14
C PRO A 66 -5.14 -3.98 9.49
N VAL A 67 -4.70 -2.88 8.88
CA VAL A 67 -3.33 -2.38 8.98
C VAL A 67 -2.93 -1.98 10.41
N PRO A 68 -3.75 -1.26 11.21
CA PRO A 68 -3.34 -0.84 12.55
C PRO A 68 -2.90 -1.99 13.45
N GLU A 69 -3.68 -3.06 13.46
CA GLU A 69 -3.42 -4.24 14.31
C GLU A 69 -2.17 -4.99 13.85
N ILE A 70 -1.94 -5.05 12.54
CA ILE A 70 -0.76 -5.69 11.95
C ILE A 70 0.50 -4.86 12.23
N ALA A 71 0.40 -3.54 12.14
CA ALA A 71 1.50 -2.63 12.44
C ALA A 71 1.93 -2.75 13.90
N GLN A 72 0.99 -2.84 14.82
CA GLN A 72 1.30 -3.06 16.24
C GLN A 72 2.06 -4.38 16.46
N LEU A 73 1.59 -5.49 15.87
CA LEU A 73 2.29 -6.78 15.95
C LEU A 73 3.70 -6.74 15.38
N ALA A 74 3.91 -6.01 14.28
CA ALA A 74 5.22 -5.83 13.68
C ALA A 74 6.17 -5.10 14.64
N HIS A 75 5.73 -3.99 15.22
CA HIS A 75 6.53 -3.20 16.16
C HIS A 75 6.83 -3.98 17.44
N ASP A 76 5.89 -4.72 17.97
CA ASP A 76 6.10 -5.58 19.15
C ASP A 76 7.19 -6.63 18.92
N SER A 77 7.40 -7.02 17.65
CA SER A 77 8.48 -7.93 17.23
C SER A 77 9.78 -7.24 16.83
N GLY A 78 9.83 -5.89 16.86
CA GLY A 78 10.99 -5.08 16.48
C GLY A 78 11.18 -4.91 14.96
N ALA A 79 10.16 -5.23 14.16
CA ALA A 79 10.15 -5.02 12.71
C ALA A 79 9.63 -3.63 12.34
N LEU A 80 10.11 -3.11 11.20
CA LEU A 80 9.54 -1.93 10.55
C LEU A 80 8.33 -2.33 9.70
N VAL A 81 7.39 -1.40 9.50
CA VAL A 81 6.20 -1.61 8.67
C VAL A 81 6.35 -0.88 7.34
N VAL A 82 6.21 -1.62 6.24
CA VAL A 82 6.12 -1.07 4.88
C VAL A 82 4.70 -1.25 4.36
N LEU A 83 4.04 -0.16 4.02
CA LEU A 83 2.65 -0.14 3.58
C LEU A 83 2.52 0.23 2.11
N ASP A 84 1.89 -0.64 1.33
CA ASP A 84 1.40 -0.31 0.01
C ASP A 84 0.06 0.39 0.10
N THR A 85 -0.01 1.64 -0.33
CA THR A 85 -1.22 2.45 -0.39
C THR A 85 -1.62 2.80 -1.83
N VAL A 86 -1.10 2.06 -2.83
CA VAL A 86 -1.33 2.38 -4.25
C VAL A 86 -2.80 2.53 -4.55
N THR A 87 -3.64 1.62 -4.07
CA THR A 87 -5.08 1.65 -4.35
C THR A 87 -5.88 2.44 -3.31
N SER A 88 -5.37 2.60 -2.09
CA SER A 88 -6.12 3.21 -0.98
C SER A 88 -5.95 4.72 -0.85
N LEU A 89 -4.77 5.27 -1.16
CA LEU A 89 -4.47 6.68 -0.90
C LEU A 89 -5.40 7.61 -1.67
N GLY A 90 -6.16 8.41 -0.93
CA GLY A 90 -7.17 9.32 -1.49
C GLY A 90 -8.53 8.67 -1.77
N GLY A 91 -8.70 7.37 -1.56
CA GLY A 91 -9.96 6.64 -1.76
C GLY A 91 -10.64 6.18 -0.47
N CYS A 92 -9.85 5.90 0.55
CA CYS A 92 -10.31 5.58 1.90
C CYS A 92 -9.30 6.12 2.93
N PRO A 93 -9.63 6.10 4.23
CA PRO A 93 -8.72 6.54 5.28
C PRO A 93 -7.38 5.81 5.24
N VAL A 94 -6.29 6.58 5.28
CA VAL A 94 -4.90 6.12 5.39
C VAL A 94 -4.20 7.02 6.39
N ASP A 95 -4.05 6.56 7.62
CA ASP A 95 -3.48 7.34 8.71
C ASP A 95 -2.08 6.80 9.08
N ILE A 96 -1.10 7.22 8.29
CA ILE A 96 0.29 6.74 8.36
C ILE A 96 0.88 6.92 9.75
N ASP A 97 0.70 8.11 10.32
CA ASP A 97 1.30 8.47 11.61
C ASP A 97 0.61 7.76 12.78
N ALA A 98 -0.73 7.76 12.80
CA ALA A 98 -1.49 7.12 13.87
C ALA A 98 -1.34 5.59 13.87
N TRP A 99 -1.11 4.99 12.70
CA TRP A 99 -0.86 3.54 12.59
C TRP A 99 0.61 3.17 12.80
N GLY A 100 1.49 4.17 12.95
CA GLY A 100 2.92 3.96 13.16
C GLY A 100 3.64 3.36 11.95
N ILE A 101 3.23 3.70 10.74
CA ILE A 101 3.84 3.16 9.51
C ILE A 101 5.23 3.73 9.30
N ASP A 102 6.21 2.88 9.09
CA ASP A 102 7.61 3.28 8.92
C ASP A 102 7.96 3.70 7.50
N ALA A 103 7.35 3.07 6.52
CA ALA A 103 7.46 3.48 5.13
C ALA A 103 6.14 3.19 4.41
N ALA A 104 5.70 4.13 3.58
CA ALA A 104 4.56 3.90 2.71
C ALA A 104 4.84 4.41 1.31
N TYR A 105 4.27 3.74 0.31
CA TYR A 105 4.30 4.19 -1.06
C TYR A 105 2.91 4.13 -1.69
N SER A 106 2.73 4.93 -2.74
CA SER A 106 1.51 4.94 -3.51
C SER A 106 1.79 5.09 -5.01
N GLY A 107 0.75 5.04 -5.81
CA GLY A 107 0.79 5.29 -7.25
C GLY A 107 -0.19 6.39 -7.64
N THR A 108 0.19 7.19 -8.62
CA THR A 108 -0.61 8.35 -9.05
C THR A 108 -1.86 7.98 -9.85
N GLN A 109 -1.91 6.80 -10.48
CA GLN A 109 -2.96 6.37 -11.41
C GLN A 109 -4.21 5.75 -10.78
N LYS A 110 -4.28 5.63 -9.46
CA LYS A 110 -5.44 5.08 -8.74
C LYS A 110 -6.33 6.22 -8.22
N CYS A 111 -6.61 6.25 -6.93
CA CYS A 111 -7.52 7.24 -6.37
C CYS A 111 -7.00 8.69 -6.38
N LEU A 112 -5.71 8.91 -6.65
CA LEU A 112 -5.18 10.25 -6.92
C LEU A 112 -5.57 10.77 -8.30
N SER A 113 -6.09 9.91 -9.20
CA SER A 113 -6.73 10.29 -10.49
C SER A 113 -5.83 11.05 -11.46
N CYS A 114 -4.53 10.76 -11.47
CA CYS A 114 -3.63 11.30 -12.46
C CYS A 114 -2.88 10.20 -13.24
N PRO A 115 -2.17 10.53 -14.34
CA PRO A 115 -1.46 9.53 -15.12
C PRO A 115 -0.43 8.76 -14.30
N PRO A 116 -0.12 7.48 -14.64
CA PRO A 116 0.95 6.73 -14.01
C PRO A 116 2.32 7.36 -14.29
N GLY A 117 3.29 7.11 -13.40
CA GLY A 117 4.68 7.55 -13.61
C GLY A 117 5.34 8.16 -12.38
N LEU A 118 4.58 8.43 -11.31
CA LEU A 118 5.12 8.84 -10.02
C LEU A 118 4.67 7.89 -8.91
N SER A 119 5.53 7.76 -7.91
CA SER A 119 5.25 7.01 -6.69
C SER A 119 5.49 7.92 -5.49
N PRO A 120 4.44 8.51 -4.90
CA PRO A 120 4.56 9.22 -3.64
C PRO A 120 5.11 8.28 -2.56
N LEU A 121 6.06 8.78 -1.76
CA LEU A 121 6.75 8.03 -0.72
C LEU A 121 6.75 8.83 0.58
N THR A 122 6.64 8.13 1.71
CA THR A 122 6.91 8.68 3.03
C THR A 122 7.67 7.69 3.90
N PHE A 123 8.45 8.22 4.85
CA PHE A 123 9.27 7.43 5.75
C PHE A 123 9.24 8.00 7.15
N SER A 124 9.17 7.13 8.17
CA SER A 124 9.41 7.52 9.56
C SER A 124 10.88 7.90 9.77
N GLU A 125 11.16 8.64 10.83
CA GLU A 125 12.54 8.92 11.22
C GLU A 125 13.35 7.64 11.47
N GLN A 126 12.69 6.60 12.00
CA GLN A 126 13.32 5.30 12.25
C GLN A 126 13.72 4.62 10.94
N ALA A 127 12.84 4.63 9.93
CA ALA A 127 13.14 4.10 8.61
C ALA A 127 14.26 4.90 7.92
N LEU A 128 14.22 6.24 8.00
CA LEU A 128 15.29 7.10 7.45
C LEU A 128 16.64 6.84 8.11
N ARG A 129 16.68 6.65 9.44
CA ARG A 129 17.92 6.25 10.11
C ARG A 129 18.48 4.94 9.56
N ARG A 130 17.63 3.94 9.30
CA ARG A 130 18.06 2.66 8.68
C ARG A 130 18.63 2.85 7.28
N VAL A 131 18.09 3.78 6.51
CA VAL A 131 18.63 4.13 5.17
C VAL A 131 19.98 4.78 5.29
N THR A 132 20.15 5.77 6.17
CA THR A 132 21.38 6.57 6.29
C THR A 132 22.54 5.81 6.98
N GLU A 133 22.24 4.93 7.94
CA GLU A 133 23.22 4.10 8.65
C GLU A 133 23.66 2.85 7.84
N ARG A 134 23.11 2.67 6.66
CA ARG A 134 23.39 1.51 5.82
C ARG A 134 24.84 1.49 5.37
N LYS A 135 25.56 0.40 5.66
CA LYS A 135 26.98 0.22 5.29
C LYS A 135 27.19 -0.17 3.83
N VAL A 136 26.19 -0.80 3.23
CA VAL A 136 26.25 -1.28 1.83
C VAL A 136 25.25 -0.48 1.02
N LYS A 137 25.70 0.12 -0.07
CA LYS A 137 24.83 0.89 -0.98
C LYS A 137 23.71 0.00 -1.57
N PRO A 138 22.54 0.58 -1.86
CA PRO A 138 21.49 -0.11 -2.63
C PRO A 138 22.04 -0.62 -3.97
N ARG A 139 21.50 -1.74 -4.47
CA ARG A 139 21.90 -2.28 -5.79
C ARG A 139 21.50 -1.37 -6.94
N SER A 140 20.38 -0.66 -6.79
CA SER A 140 19.93 0.31 -7.78
C SER A 140 20.39 1.71 -7.41
N TRP A 141 21.17 2.33 -8.27
CA TRP A 141 21.51 3.74 -8.16
C TRP A 141 20.26 4.63 -8.25
N TYR A 142 19.35 4.29 -9.15
CA TYR A 142 18.13 5.09 -9.41
C TYR A 142 17.19 5.10 -8.20
N PHE A 143 17.10 4.00 -7.44
CA PHE A 143 16.25 3.89 -6.24
C PHE A 143 17.04 4.09 -4.93
N ASP A 144 18.22 4.71 -4.99
CA ASP A 144 18.93 5.10 -3.77
C ASP A 144 18.25 6.32 -3.14
N LEU A 145 17.53 6.08 -2.03
CA LEU A 145 16.77 7.11 -1.33
C LEU A 145 17.62 8.25 -0.81
N SER A 146 18.91 8.01 -0.53
CA SER A 146 19.84 9.07 -0.12
C SER A 146 20.05 10.05 -1.28
N LEU A 147 20.27 9.54 -2.50
CA LEU A 147 20.45 10.36 -3.69
C LEU A 147 19.14 11.08 -4.10
N ILE A 148 18.00 10.40 -3.99
CA ILE A 148 16.68 10.99 -4.25
C ILE A 148 16.40 12.09 -3.22
N GLY A 149 16.70 11.85 -1.95
CA GLY A 149 16.54 12.85 -0.89
C GLY A 149 17.39 14.11 -1.12
N ASP A 150 18.63 13.95 -1.57
CA ASP A 150 19.50 15.08 -1.92
C ASP A 150 18.96 15.87 -3.14
N TYR A 151 18.37 15.18 -4.11
CA TYR A 151 17.81 15.82 -5.30
C TYR A 151 16.55 16.65 -5.00
N PHE A 152 15.60 16.11 -4.24
CA PHE A 152 14.36 16.80 -3.89
C PHE A 152 14.48 17.66 -2.62
N GLY A 153 15.53 17.47 -1.83
CA GLY A 153 15.80 18.21 -0.61
C GLY A 153 16.47 19.57 -0.84
N SER A 154 16.98 20.14 0.24
CA SER A 154 17.65 21.46 0.22
C SER A 154 18.97 21.46 -0.58
N SER A 155 19.66 20.32 -0.64
CA SER A 155 20.95 20.16 -1.34
C SER A 155 20.82 20.32 -2.85
N ARG A 156 19.67 19.95 -3.43
CA ARG A 156 19.34 20.03 -4.87
C ARG A 156 20.43 19.45 -5.78
N VAL A 157 21.06 18.37 -5.35
CA VAL A 157 22.07 17.68 -6.15
C VAL A 157 21.36 16.91 -7.27
N TYR A 158 21.77 17.15 -8.53
CA TYR A 158 21.16 16.48 -9.68
C TYR A 158 21.31 14.96 -9.56
N HIS A 159 20.20 14.26 -9.77
CA HIS A 159 20.12 12.80 -9.79
C HIS A 159 19.59 12.28 -11.14
N HIS A 160 18.42 12.73 -11.56
CA HIS A 160 17.79 12.33 -12.81
C HIS A 160 16.93 13.47 -13.37
N THR A 161 16.54 13.38 -14.63
CA THR A 161 15.56 14.31 -15.19
C THR A 161 14.18 13.97 -14.67
N ALA A 162 13.63 14.85 -13.83
CA ALA A 162 12.30 14.67 -13.27
C ALA A 162 11.23 14.67 -14.38
N PRO A 163 10.19 13.82 -14.28
CA PRO A 163 9.10 13.78 -15.25
C PRO A 163 8.14 14.95 -15.04
N ILE A 164 8.50 16.13 -15.54
CA ILE A 164 7.85 17.41 -15.24
C ILE A 164 6.35 17.38 -15.49
N ASN A 165 5.90 16.79 -16.60
CA ASN A 165 4.47 16.69 -16.92
C ASN A 165 3.70 15.90 -15.88
N MET A 166 4.29 14.84 -15.32
CA MET A 166 3.68 14.05 -14.24
C MET A 166 3.65 14.81 -12.92
N ILE A 167 4.65 15.67 -12.67
CA ILE A 167 4.68 16.54 -11.48
C ILE A 167 3.56 17.57 -11.56
N TYR A 168 3.32 18.18 -12.72
CA TYR A 168 2.16 19.06 -12.92
C TYR A 168 0.83 18.31 -12.73
N ALA A 169 0.73 17.11 -13.27
CA ALA A 169 -0.48 16.29 -13.14
C ALA A 169 -0.79 15.95 -11.68
N ILE A 170 0.21 15.50 -10.89
CA ILE A 170 -0.01 15.19 -9.47
C ILE A 170 -0.29 16.46 -8.65
N HIS A 171 0.35 17.60 -8.97
CA HIS A 171 0.06 18.86 -8.31
C HIS A 171 -1.42 19.22 -8.46
N GLU A 172 -1.97 19.14 -9.68
CA GLU A 172 -3.37 19.42 -9.93
C GLU A 172 -4.29 18.40 -9.25
N ALA A 173 -3.97 17.10 -9.31
CA ALA A 173 -4.74 16.07 -8.64
C ALA A 173 -4.81 16.29 -7.12
N LEU A 174 -3.69 16.63 -6.48
CA LEU A 174 -3.64 16.94 -5.05
C LEU A 174 -4.41 18.23 -4.71
N ARG A 175 -4.36 19.25 -5.58
CA ARG A 175 -5.17 20.46 -5.43
C ARG A 175 -6.66 20.11 -5.40
N MET A 176 -7.13 19.28 -6.33
CA MET A 176 -8.53 18.83 -6.37
C MET A 176 -8.92 18.00 -5.13
N VAL A 177 -8.04 17.13 -4.65
CA VAL A 177 -8.27 16.37 -3.41
C VAL A 177 -8.40 17.30 -2.20
N LEU A 178 -7.53 18.32 -2.10
CA LEU A 178 -7.57 19.28 -1.00
C LEU A 178 -8.81 20.21 -1.07
N GLU A 179 -9.26 20.57 -2.28
CA GLU A 179 -10.50 21.34 -2.46
C GLU A 179 -11.75 20.54 -2.08
N GLU A 180 -11.83 19.27 -2.48
CA GLU A 180 -12.93 18.39 -2.11
C GLU A 180 -12.91 18.08 -0.61
N GLY A 181 -11.73 17.91 -0.03
CA GLY A 181 -11.49 17.41 1.32
C GLY A 181 -11.57 15.88 1.39
N LEU A 182 -10.78 15.29 2.28
CA LEU A 182 -10.68 13.82 2.39
C LEU A 182 -11.99 13.18 2.85
N GLU A 183 -12.63 13.70 3.90
CA GLU A 183 -13.88 13.15 4.42
C GLU A 183 -15.05 13.20 3.41
N PRO A 184 -15.33 14.33 2.72
CA PRO A 184 -16.32 14.36 1.66
C PRO A 184 -15.99 13.41 0.51
N ARG A 185 -14.71 13.26 0.17
CA ARG A 185 -14.24 12.34 -0.87
C ARG A 185 -14.50 10.88 -0.50
N PHE A 186 -14.19 10.49 0.72
CA PHE A 186 -14.46 9.14 1.23
C PHE A 186 -15.96 8.87 1.28
N ALA A 187 -16.77 9.81 1.75
CA ALA A 187 -18.22 9.70 1.75
C ALA A 187 -18.79 9.52 0.33
N ARG A 188 -18.25 10.23 -0.66
CA ARG A 188 -18.63 10.08 -2.08
C ARG A 188 -18.27 8.70 -2.62
N HIS A 189 -17.07 8.18 -2.34
CA HIS A 189 -16.68 6.83 -2.73
C HIS A 189 -17.59 5.78 -2.09
N HIS A 190 -17.90 5.92 -0.81
CA HIS A 190 -18.80 5.01 -0.10
C HIS A 190 -20.24 5.06 -0.66
N ALA A 191 -20.78 6.24 -0.95
CA ALA A 191 -22.10 6.38 -1.56
C ALA A 191 -22.17 5.72 -2.95
N ASN A 192 -21.16 5.94 -3.78
CA ASN A 192 -21.06 5.33 -5.10
C ASN A 192 -20.94 3.81 -5.02
N HIS A 193 -20.13 3.31 -4.07
CA HIS A 193 -20.02 1.87 -3.79
C HIS A 193 -21.39 1.26 -3.45
N ARG A 194 -22.11 1.86 -2.52
CA ARG A 194 -23.44 1.35 -2.12
C ARG A 194 -24.43 1.33 -3.29
N ALA A 195 -24.41 2.38 -4.12
CA ALA A 195 -25.25 2.42 -5.31
C ALA A 195 -24.90 1.33 -6.32
N LEU A 196 -23.59 1.11 -6.57
CA LEU A 196 -23.09 0.06 -7.43
C LEU A 196 -23.54 -1.33 -6.94
N ILE A 197 -23.31 -1.63 -5.66
CA ILE A 197 -23.68 -2.94 -5.07
C ILE A 197 -25.18 -3.18 -5.15
N ALA A 198 -26.00 -2.16 -4.87
CA ALA A 198 -27.45 -2.27 -5.00
C ALA A 198 -27.89 -2.52 -6.45
N GLY A 199 -27.23 -1.89 -7.43
CA GLY A 199 -27.50 -2.13 -8.85
C GLY A 199 -27.08 -3.52 -9.31
N LEU A 200 -25.90 -4.00 -8.89
CA LEU A 200 -25.39 -5.32 -9.22
C LEU A 200 -26.27 -6.45 -8.63
N ALA A 201 -26.81 -6.25 -7.44
CA ALA A 201 -27.72 -7.21 -6.81
C ALA A 201 -29.00 -7.46 -7.63
N VAL A 202 -29.49 -6.46 -8.38
CA VAL A 202 -30.63 -6.62 -9.30
C VAL A 202 -30.29 -7.57 -10.46
N LEU A 203 -29.02 -7.67 -10.82
CA LEU A 203 -28.48 -8.54 -11.87
C LEU A 203 -27.97 -9.89 -11.33
N ASP A 204 -28.22 -10.19 -10.05
CA ASP A 204 -27.71 -11.37 -9.34
C ASP A 204 -26.17 -11.46 -9.33
N ILE A 205 -25.51 -10.29 -9.39
CA ILE A 205 -24.06 -10.19 -9.27
C ILE A 205 -23.70 -9.78 -7.85
N HIS A 206 -22.99 -10.66 -7.15
CA HIS A 206 -22.64 -10.46 -5.76
C HIS A 206 -21.13 -10.21 -5.59
N PRO A 207 -20.73 -9.29 -4.68
CA PRO A 207 -19.33 -9.10 -4.36
C PRO A 207 -18.70 -10.38 -3.80
N THR A 208 -17.44 -10.62 -4.17
CA THR A 208 -16.66 -11.77 -3.68
C THR A 208 -16.11 -11.57 -2.29
N VAL A 209 -15.99 -10.30 -1.85
CA VAL A 209 -15.44 -9.91 -0.55
C VAL A 209 -16.56 -9.65 0.44
N ALA A 210 -16.41 -10.09 1.69
CA ALA A 210 -17.35 -9.81 2.77
C ALA A 210 -17.54 -8.31 2.99
N GLU A 211 -18.74 -7.86 3.36
CA GLU A 211 -19.05 -6.43 3.50
C GLU A 211 -18.11 -5.71 4.47
N SER A 212 -17.74 -6.36 5.57
CA SER A 212 -16.85 -5.81 6.60
C SER A 212 -15.40 -5.65 6.15
N GLU A 213 -14.99 -6.33 5.08
CA GLU A 213 -13.62 -6.31 4.54
C GLU A 213 -13.54 -5.66 3.16
N ARG A 214 -14.63 -5.04 2.69
CA ARG A 214 -14.77 -4.56 1.32
C ARG A 214 -14.34 -3.12 1.16
N LEU A 215 -13.48 -2.88 0.17
CA LEU A 215 -13.11 -1.53 -0.26
C LEU A 215 -14.29 -0.79 -0.90
N TRP A 216 -14.33 0.52 -0.76
CA TRP A 216 -15.37 1.35 -1.37
C TRP A 216 -15.04 1.74 -2.81
N MET A 217 -13.76 1.98 -3.12
CA MET A 217 -13.31 2.46 -4.42
C MET A 217 -12.96 1.35 -5.40
N LEU A 218 -12.97 0.09 -4.98
CA LEU A 218 -12.69 -1.08 -5.81
C LEU A 218 -13.59 -2.24 -5.44
N ASN A 219 -14.25 -2.81 -6.43
CA ASN A 219 -15.21 -3.87 -6.23
C ASN A 219 -14.91 -5.04 -7.18
N SER A 220 -15.01 -6.25 -6.68
CA SER A 220 -14.96 -7.47 -7.45
C SER A 220 -16.29 -8.25 -7.28
N GLY A 221 -16.77 -8.84 -8.32
CA GLY A 221 -17.97 -9.67 -8.33
C GLY A 221 -17.72 -10.93 -9.12
N ALA A 222 -18.39 -12.01 -8.77
CA ALA A 222 -18.40 -13.22 -9.58
C ALA A 222 -19.21 -12.98 -10.86
N VAL A 223 -18.69 -13.46 -11.98
CA VAL A 223 -19.45 -13.50 -13.23
C VAL A 223 -20.54 -14.56 -13.07
N PRO A 224 -21.82 -14.26 -13.37
CA PRO A 224 -22.89 -15.25 -13.28
C PRO A 224 -22.65 -16.45 -14.21
N ASP A 225 -23.14 -17.62 -13.82
CA ASP A 225 -23.06 -18.83 -14.63
C ASP A 225 -23.70 -18.63 -16.02
N GLY A 226 -23.00 -19.07 -17.06
CA GLY A 226 -23.48 -18.97 -18.44
C GLY A 226 -23.24 -17.62 -19.12
N VAL A 227 -22.46 -16.74 -18.52
CA VAL A 227 -21.99 -15.47 -19.11
C VAL A 227 -20.49 -15.61 -19.40
N ASP A 228 -20.08 -15.34 -20.66
CA ASP A 228 -18.69 -15.30 -21.11
C ASP A 228 -18.07 -13.90 -20.92
#